data_186c18333ceb7a1aadbe466e153e8440
#
_entry.id   186c18333ceb7a1aadbe466e153e8440
#
_cell.length_a   1.000
_cell.length_b   1.000
_cell.length_c   1.000
_cell.angle_alpha   90.00
_cell.angle_beta   90.00
_cell.angle_gamma   90.00
#
_symmetry.space_group_name_H-M   'P 1'
#
loop_
_entity.id
_entity.type
_entity.pdbx_description
1 polymer ?
#
loop_
_entity_poly.entity_id
_entity_poly.type
_entity_poly.pdbx_seq_one_letter_code
_entity_poly.pdbx_strand_id
1 'polypeptide(L)'
;MSGKGKNGRKRGKLRFGSIELPIAPMIDVVFLLLFYFMVSATIQKQEVDISFSLPGRVEQDAPIEMPDEQIVRILADGQALVNDYAYDSPDEPRYYQLETMLNRFREASESNKVEARITIAPVDDARHEMVVKVMDACSHAGIESVTFAFGR
;
A
#
# COMPACT_ATOMS: atom_id res chain seq x y z
N MET A 1 4.01 40.79 92.97
CA MET A 1 4.25 39.35 93.07
C MET A 1 3.73 38.69 91.77
N SER A 2 4.59 38.47 90.97
CA SER A 2 4.97 37.25 90.33
C SER A 2 3.80 36.53 89.61
N GLY A 3 3.67 36.73 88.32
CA GLY A 3 2.80 35.98 87.43
C GLY A 3 3.56 35.63 86.16
N LYS A 4 3.99 34.41 86.14
CA LYS A 4 4.86 33.79 85.14
C LYS A 4 4.11 33.49 83.81
N GLY A 5 4.38 34.30 82.77
CA GLY A 5 3.86 34.05 81.42
C GLY A 5 4.44 32.79 80.83
N LYS A 6 3.60 31.85 80.46
CA LYS A 6 3.97 30.69 79.62
C LYS A 6 3.67 31.03 78.14
N ASN A 7 4.72 31.37 77.42
CA ASN A 7 4.70 31.41 75.94
C ASN A 7 4.54 30.01 75.37
N GLY A 8 3.32 29.66 75.07
CA GLY A 8 3.04 28.46 74.26
C GLY A 8 3.34 28.73 72.75
N ARG A 9 4.51 28.34 72.32
CA ARG A 9 4.79 28.28 70.88
C ARG A 9 3.84 27.28 70.23
N LYS A 10 2.84 27.78 69.53
CA LYS A 10 2.04 26.97 68.63
C LYS A 10 2.91 26.55 67.49
N ARG A 11 3.35 25.30 67.50
CA ARG A 11 3.95 24.60 66.29
C ARG A 11 2.86 24.51 65.22
N GLY A 12 2.99 25.35 64.22
CA GLY A 12 2.18 25.21 63.00
C GLY A 12 2.40 23.84 62.37
N LYS A 13 1.42 22.96 62.46
CA LYS A 13 1.36 21.72 61.71
C LYS A 13 1.22 22.13 60.28
N LEU A 14 2.30 22.04 59.51
CA LEU A 14 2.26 22.05 58.06
C LEU A 14 1.37 20.89 57.64
N ARG A 15 0.13 21.18 57.29
CA ARG A 15 -0.75 20.25 56.57
C ARG A 15 -0.17 20.17 55.17
N PHE A 16 0.63 19.16 54.89
CA PHE A 16 0.83 18.70 53.52
C PHE A 16 -0.54 18.17 53.07
N GLY A 17 -1.30 19.05 52.42
CA GLY A 17 -2.47 18.61 51.67
C GLY A 17 -1.99 17.52 50.71
N SER A 18 -2.57 16.36 50.83
CA SER A 18 -2.40 15.31 49.82
C SER A 18 -2.77 15.94 48.47
N ILE A 19 -1.75 16.20 47.66
CA ILE A 19 -1.97 16.58 46.27
C ILE A 19 -2.52 15.32 45.62
N GLU A 20 -3.85 15.20 45.62
CA GLU A 20 -4.50 14.17 44.80
C GLU A 20 -4.24 14.55 43.35
N LEU A 21 -3.23 13.91 42.76
CA LEU A 21 -3.02 14.01 41.32
C LEU A 21 -4.23 13.38 40.61
N PRO A 22 -4.93 14.16 39.78
CA PRO A 22 -6.04 13.61 38.98
C PRO A 22 -5.51 12.63 37.98
N ILE A 23 -5.54 11.35 38.31
CA ILE A 23 -5.03 10.24 37.45
C ILE A 23 -5.95 10.02 36.24
N ALA A 24 -7.25 10.24 36.43
CA ALA A 24 -8.24 9.97 35.39
C ALA A 24 -8.01 10.77 34.08
N PRO A 25 -7.75 12.10 34.10
CA PRO A 25 -7.41 12.84 32.89
C PRO A 25 -6.09 12.39 32.24
N MET A 26 -5.12 11.95 33.05
CA MET A 26 -3.84 11.48 32.53
C MET A 26 -3.99 10.16 31.78
N ILE A 27 -4.81 9.26 32.30
CA ILE A 27 -5.11 7.97 31.61
C ILE A 27 -5.86 8.25 30.32
N ASP A 28 -6.78 9.19 30.28
CA ASP A 28 -7.54 9.54 29.07
C ASP A 28 -6.62 10.05 27.96
N VAL A 29 -5.68 10.94 28.28
CA VAL A 29 -4.69 11.46 27.32
C VAL A 29 -3.84 10.32 26.75
N VAL A 30 -3.37 9.41 27.60
CA VAL A 30 -2.58 8.24 27.15
C VAL A 30 -3.42 7.33 26.27
N PHE A 31 -4.68 7.09 26.62
CA PHE A 31 -5.59 6.28 25.83
C PHE A 31 -5.87 6.91 24.45
N LEU A 32 -6.11 8.22 24.39
CA LEU A 32 -6.29 8.95 23.14
C LEU A 32 -5.04 8.89 22.25
N LEU A 33 -3.84 9.01 22.83
CA LEU A 33 -2.59 8.87 22.11
C LEU A 33 -2.43 7.45 21.54
N LEU A 34 -2.71 6.41 22.32
CA LEU A 34 -2.66 5.03 21.87
C LEU A 34 -3.66 4.77 20.74
N PHE A 35 -4.88 5.29 20.85
CA PHE A 35 -5.90 5.20 19.83
C PHE A 35 -5.48 5.92 18.55
N TYR A 36 -4.92 7.12 18.67
CA TYR A 36 -4.37 7.88 17.55
C TYR A 36 -3.26 7.10 16.83
N PHE A 37 -2.31 6.52 17.57
CA PHE A 37 -1.25 5.71 16.97
C PHE A 37 -1.79 4.43 16.33
N MET A 38 -2.78 3.79 16.94
CA MET A 38 -3.42 2.60 16.36
C MET A 38 -4.08 2.93 15.01
N VAL A 39 -4.84 4.01 14.95
CA VAL A 39 -5.48 4.46 13.70
C VAL A 39 -4.43 4.89 12.67
N SER A 40 -3.41 5.64 13.09
CA SER A 40 -2.33 6.09 12.20
C SER A 40 -1.50 4.92 11.65
N ALA A 41 -1.25 3.89 12.46
CA ALA A 41 -0.55 2.69 12.02
C ALA A 41 -1.35 1.88 10.98
N THR A 42 -2.69 1.92 11.07
CA THR A 42 -3.56 1.24 10.10
C THR A 42 -3.59 1.95 8.73
N ILE A 43 -3.23 3.25 8.70
CA ILE A 43 -3.15 4.06 7.47
C ILE A 43 -1.80 3.88 6.75
N GLN A 44 -0.86 3.12 7.32
CA GLN A 44 0.34 2.76 6.56
C GLN A 44 -0.10 1.95 5.33
N LYS A 45 -0.33 2.69 4.24
CA LYS A 45 -0.32 2.14 2.91
C LYS A 45 0.86 1.20 2.80
N GLN A 46 0.60 0.01 2.32
CA GLN A 46 1.61 -0.84 1.77
C GLN A 46 2.35 -0.05 0.69
N GLU A 47 3.36 0.69 1.09
CA GLU A 47 4.39 1.12 0.16
C GLU A 47 4.98 -0.19 -0.33
N VAL A 48 4.82 -0.42 -1.62
CA VAL A 48 5.44 -1.54 -2.30
C VAL A 48 6.92 -1.42 -2.01
N ASP A 49 7.41 -2.26 -1.12
CA ASP A 49 8.81 -2.42 -0.82
C ASP A 49 9.48 -2.77 -2.14
N ILE A 50 10.11 -1.77 -2.75
CA ILE A 50 11.06 -2.01 -3.82
C ILE A 50 12.25 -2.63 -3.09
N SER A 51 12.18 -3.93 -2.91
CA SER A 51 13.27 -4.74 -2.38
C SER A 51 14.44 -4.63 -3.34
N PHE A 52 15.28 -3.65 -3.09
CA PHE A 52 16.60 -3.59 -3.71
C PHE A 52 17.41 -4.73 -3.07
N SER A 53 17.23 -5.91 -3.60
CA SER A 53 17.94 -7.12 -3.21
C SER A 53 19.39 -7.00 -3.70
N LEU A 54 20.27 -6.51 -2.82
CA LEU A 54 21.71 -6.67 -2.99
C LEU A 54 22.05 -8.17 -3.04
N PRO A 55 22.94 -8.62 -3.94
CA PRO A 55 23.28 -10.02 -4.08
C PRO A 55 24.13 -10.49 -2.90
N GLY A 56 23.47 -10.92 -1.85
CA GLY A 56 24.04 -11.68 -0.74
C GLY A 56 23.38 -13.05 -0.75
N ARG A 57 24.17 -14.10 -0.89
CA ARG A 57 23.72 -15.48 -0.86
C ARG A 57 22.82 -15.72 0.36
N VAL A 58 21.56 -15.95 0.10
CA VAL A 58 20.64 -16.56 1.05
C VAL A 58 20.29 -17.93 0.48
N GLU A 59 20.52 -18.96 1.29
CA GLU A 59 20.12 -20.33 0.96
C GLU A 59 18.63 -20.34 0.66
N GLN A 60 18.31 -20.81 -0.50
CA GLN A 60 16.99 -20.83 -1.10
C GLN A 60 16.23 -22.03 -0.55
N ASP A 61 15.44 -21.80 0.50
CA ASP A 61 14.33 -22.69 0.79
C ASP A 61 13.19 -22.37 -0.18
N ALA A 62 12.94 -23.30 -1.09
CA ALA A 62 11.88 -23.36 -2.10
C ALA A 62 11.69 -22.08 -2.94
N PRO A 63 11.72 -22.15 -4.27
CA PRO A 63 11.45 -20.99 -5.11
C PRO A 63 10.02 -20.53 -4.85
N ILE A 64 9.88 -19.31 -4.31
CA ILE A 64 8.61 -18.58 -4.39
C ILE A 64 8.41 -18.35 -5.88
N GLU A 65 7.53 -19.11 -6.49
CA GLU A 65 7.12 -18.91 -7.87
C GLU A 65 6.44 -17.53 -7.93
N MET A 66 7.24 -16.50 -8.24
CA MET A 66 6.67 -15.19 -8.53
C MET A 66 5.96 -15.30 -9.86
N PRO A 67 4.67 -14.96 -9.94
CA PRO A 67 3.96 -14.93 -11.22
C PRO A 67 4.65 -13.96 -12.16
N ASP A 68 4.81 -14.35 -13.42
CA ASP A 68 5.24 -13.43 -14.47
C ASP A 68 4.17 -12.34 -14.61
N GLU A 69 4.53 -11.10 -14.40
CA GLU A 69 3.62 -9.96 -14.48
C GLU A 69 4.04 -9.02 -15.60
N GLN A 70 3.08 -8.64 -16.43
CA GLN A 70 3.24 -7.56 -17.41
C GLN A 70 2.26 -6.44 -17.13
N ILE A 71 2.76 -5.20 -17.20
CA ILE A 71 1.95 -4.02 -16.98
C ILE A 71 1.60 -3.40 -18.32
N VAL A 72 0.30 -3.30 -18.59
CA VAL A 72 -0.26 -2.62 -19.77
C VAL A 72 -0.72 -1.23 -19.33
N ARG A 73 0.02 -0.21 -19.71
CA ARG A 73 -0.35 1.19 -19.47
C ARG A 73 -1.24 1.69 -20.61
N ILE A 74 -2.28 2.41 -20.27
CA ILE A 74 -3.18 3.04 -21.26
C ILE A 74 -3.07 4.55 -21.09
N LEU A 75 -2.62 5.23 -22.14
CA LEU A 75 -2.49 6.68 -22.16
C LEU A 75 -3.83 7.38 -22.42
N ALA A 76 -3.86 8.70 -22.21
CA ALA A 76 -5.05 9.51 -22.43
C ALA A 76 -5.56 9.50 -23.89
N ASP A 77 -4.64 9.35 -24.86
CA ASP A 77 -4.96 9.19 -26.28
C ASP A 77 -5.49 7.80 -26.63
N GLY A 78 -5.45 6.85 -25.68
CA GLY A 78 -5.89 5.48 -25.84
C GLY A 78 -4.79 4.51 -26.27
N GLN A 79 -3.55 4.97 -26.43
CA GLN A 79 -2.44 4.11 -26.80
C GLN A 79 -2.13 3.12 -25.67
N ALA A 80 -2.05 1.83 -26.00
CA ALA A 80 -1.61 0.80 -25.08
C ALA A 80 -0.09 0.63 -25.15
N LEU A 81 0.56 0.67 -24.00
CA LEU A 81 2.01 0.53 -23.84
C LEU A 81 2.35 -0.67 -22.95
N VAL A 82 3.27 -1.50 -23.39
CA VAL A 82 3.90 -2.53 -22.55
C VAL A 82 5.41 -2.35 -22.62
N ASN A 83 6.06 -2.17 -21.46
CA ASN A 83 7.49 -1.87 -21.38
C ASN A 83 7.90 -0.66 -22.25
N ASP A 84 7.09 0.40 -22.24
CA ASP A 84 7.25 1.62 -23.05
C ASP A 84 7.19 1.43 -24.58
N TYR A 85 6.81 0.23 -25.03
CA TYR A 85 6.56 -0.04 -26.42
C TYR A 85 5.06 0.06 -26.73
N ALA A 86 4.71 0.85 -27.76
CA ALA A 86 3.33 1.03 -28.19
C ALA A 86 2.85 -0.12 -29.07
N TYR A 87 1.70 -0.68 -28.74
CA TYR A 87 1.02 -1.72 -29.50
C TYR A 87 -0.27 -1.17 -30.10
N ASP A 88 -0.50 -1.48 -31.36
CA ASP A 88 -1.69 -1.08 -32.12
C ASP A 88 -1.98 0.44 -32.10
N SER A 89 -2.86 0.90 -32.97
CA SER A 89 -3.36 2.27 -32.95
C SER A 89 -4.63 2.34 -32.10
N PRO A 90 -4.86 3.43 -31.35
CA PRO A 90 -6.11 3.63 -30.61
C PRO A 90 -7.38 3.58 -31.49
N ASP A 91 -7.23 3.95 -32.77
CA ASP A 91 -8.35 3.98 -33.73
C ASP A 91 -8.71 2.59 -34.27
N GLU A 92 -7.88 1.60 -34.04
CA GLU A 92 -8.17 0.24 -34.46
C GLU A 92 -9.32 -0.36 -33.62
N PRO A 93 -10.23 -1.11 -34.26
CA PRO A 93 -11.36 -1.70 -33.56
C PRO A 93 -10.94 -2.74 -32.52
N ARG A 94 -9.74 -3.32 -32.70
CA ARG A 94 -9.18 -4.37 -31.84
C ARG A 94 -7.66 -4.31 -31.81
N TYR A 95 -7.07 -4.65 -30.69
CA TYR A 95 -5.62 -4.63 -30.47
C TYR A 95 -4.96 -5.98 -30.81
N TYR A 96 -4.75 -6.25 -32.10
CA TYR A 96 -4.20 -7.53 -32.58
C TYR A 96 -2.73 -7.76 -32.24
N GLN A 97 -1.91 -6.70 -32.26
CA GLN A 97 -0.49 -6.83 -31.94
C GLN A 97 -0.31 -7.05 -30.43
N LEU A 98 -1.09 -6.37 -29.61
CA LEU A 98 -1.13 -6.57 -28.17
C LEU A 98 -1.58 -8.00 -27.84
N GLU A 99 -2.66 -8.50 -28.47
CA GLU A 99 -3.14 -9.88 -28.31
C GLU A 99 -2.05 -10.90 -28.67
N THR A 100 -1.36 -10.69 -29.78
CA THR A 100 -0.26 -11.59 -30.22
C THR A 100 0.88 -11.60 -29.20
N MET A 101 1.25 -10.43 -28.66
CA MET A 101 2.27 -10.32 -27.63
C MET A 101 1.84 -11.02 -26.34
N LEU A 102 0.61 -10.81 -25.90
CA LEU A 102 0.05 -11.43 -24.70
C LEU A 102 -0.03 -12.95 -24.81
N ASN A 103 -0.37 -13.49 -25.99
CA ASN A 103 -0.33 -14.93 -26.26
C ASN A 103 1.08 -15.50 -26.06
N ARG A 104 2.09 -14.85 -26.65
CA ARG A 104 3.49 -15.27 -26.48
C ARG A 104 3.94 -15.20 -25.01
N PHE A 105 3.51 -14.16 -24.30
CA PHE A 105 3.78 -14.02 -22.89
C PHE A 105 3.16 -15.15 -22.07
N ARG A 106 1.89 -15.50 -22.33
CA ARG A 106 1.23 -16.63 -21.67
C ARG A 106 1.95 -17.96 -21.95
N GLU A 107 2.31 -18.24 -23.23
CA GLU A 107 3.04 -19.45 -23.59
C GLU A 107 4.42 -19.55 -22.90
N ALA A 108 5.12 -18.42 -22.77
CA ALA A 108 6.39 -18.35 -22.06
C ALA A 108 6.19 -18.63 -20.55
N SER A 109 5.18 -18.04 -19.93
CA SER A 109 4.85 -18.24 -18.51
C SER A 109 4.46 -19.70 -18.25
N GLU A 110 3.64 -20.31 -19.11
CA GLU A 110 3.28 -21.73 -19.02
C GLU A 110 4.50 -22.65 -19.14
N SER A 111 5.45 -22.31 -20.02
CA SER A 111 6.70 -23.05 -20.15
C SER A 111 7.56 -23.00 -18.90
N ASN A 112 7.49 -21.88 -18.17
CA ASN A 112 8.18 -21.66 -16.90
C ASN A 112 7.37 -22.19 -15.69
N LYS A 113 6.17 -22.75 -15.91
CA LYS A 113 5.23 -23.21 -14.88
C LYS A 113 4.81 -22.13 -13.90
N VAL A 114 4.73 -20.89 -14.35
CA VAL A 114 4.23 -19.73 -13.59
C VAL A 114 2.95 -19.22 -14.23
N GLU A 115 2.09 -18.61 -13.42
CA GLU A 115 0.86 -18.01 -13.91
C GLU A 115 1.15 -16.66 -14.58
N ALA A 116 0.65 -16.47 -15.79
CA ALA A 116 0.73 -15.18 -16.49
C ALA A 116 -0.26 -14.19 -15.87
N ARG A 117 0.23 -13.09 -15.35
CA ARG A 117 -0.58 -12.02 -14.76
C ARG A 117 -0.42 -10.72 -15.53
N ILE A 118 -1.54 -10.05 -15.78
CA ILE A 118 -1.56 -8.74 -16.43
C ILE A 118 -2.11 -7.70 -15.45
N THR A 119 -1.39 -6.58 -15.32
CA THR A 119 -1.86 -5.41 -14.60
C THR A 119 -2.17 -4.30 -15.59
N ILE A 120 -3.42 -3.88 -15.67
CA ILE A 120 -3.87 -2.78 -16.51
C ILE A 120 -3.78 -1.49 -15.70
N ALA A 121 -2.97 -0.54 -16.18
CA ALA A 121 -2.72 0.75 -15.53
C ALA A 121 -3.18 1.90 -16.45
N PRO A 122 -4.47 2.24 -16.47
CA PRO A 122 -4.97 3.39 -17.20
C PRO A 122 -4.58 4.68 -16.49
N VAL A 123 -4.22 5.73 -17.25
CA VAL A 123 -4.14 7.08 -16.70
C VAL A 123 -5.53 7.62 -16.41
N ASP A 124 -5.65 8.64 -15.55
CA ASP A 124 -6.94 9.16 -15.09
C ASP A 124 -7.85 9.64 -16.23
N ASP A 125 -7.26 10.18 -17.29
CA ASP A 125 -7.98 10.66 -18.48
C ASP A 125 -8.17 9.58 -19.57
N ALA A 126 -7.80 8.33 -19.29
CA ALA A 126 -7.96 7.25 -20.25
C ALA A 126 -9.44 6.96 -20.54
N ARG A 127 -9.78 6.84 -21.81
CA ARG A 127 -11.14 6.50 -22.24
C ARG A 127 -11.47 5.06 -21.83
N HIS A 128 -12.62 4.88 -21.19
CA HIS A 128 -13.08 3.56 -20.73
C HIS A 128 -13.13 2.51 -21.85
N GLU A 129 -13.50 2.93 -23.07
CA GLU A 129 -13.49 2.07 -24.25
C GLU A 129 -12.12 1.42 -24.50
N MET A 130 -11.03 2.14 -24.25
CA MET A 130 -9.66 1.61 -24.46
C MET A 130 -9.30 0.56 -23.41
N VAL A 131 -9.76 0.75 -22.19
CA VAL A 131 -9.62 -0.26 -21.12
C VAL A 131 -10.33 -1.55 -21.53
N VAL A 132 -11.54 -1.45 -22.07
CA VAL A 132 -12.30 -2.61 -22.56
C VAL A 132 -11.59 -3.32 -23.70
N LYS A 133 -11.00 -2.59 -24.66
CA LYS A 133 -10.21 -3.19 -25.75
C LYS A 133 -8.99 -3.97 -25.24
N VAL A 134 -8.30 -3.45 -24.20
CA VAL A 134 -7.17 -4.16 -23.58
C VAL A 134 -7.65 -5.41 -22.85
N MET A 135 -8.77 -5.33 -22.11
CA MET A 135 -9.37 -6.50 -21.46
C MET A 135 -9.77 -7.57 -22.47
N ASP A 136 -10.34 -7.17 -23.61
CA ASP A 136 -10.72 -8.06 -24.69
C ASP A 136 -9.48 -8.77 -25.27
N ALA A 137 -8.39 -8.03 -25.48
CA ALA A 137 -7.12 -8.61 -25.91
C ALA A 137 -6.56 -9.63 -24.90
N CYS A 138 -6.65 -9.35 -23.59
CA CYS A 138 -6.27 -10.31 -22.54
C CYS A 138 -7.14 -11.59 -22.59
N SER A 139 -8.45 -11.42 -22.73
CA SER A 139 -9.40 -12.53 -22.82
C SER A 139 -9.12 -13.42 -24.04
N HIS A 140 -8.88 -12.82 -25.20
CA HIS A 140 -8.54 -13.56 -26.42
C HIS A 140 -7.18 -14.26 -26.34
N ALA A 141 -6.22 -13.67 -25.62
CA ALA A 141 -4.94 -14.30 -25.31
C ALA A 141 -5.06 -15.43 -24.28
N GLY A 142 -6.23 -15.64 -23.68
CA GLY A 142 -6.46 -16.69 -22.69
C GLY A 142 -5.79 -16.42 -21.33
N ILE A 143 -5.60 -15.14 -20.97
CA ILE A 143 -5.07 -14.73 -19.66
C ILE A 143 -6.24 -14.46 -18.73
N GLU A 144 -6.34 -15.25 -17.66
CA GLU A 144 -7.42 -15.15 -16.68
C GLU A 144 -7.07 -14.20 -15.50
N SER A 145 -5.78 -14.06 -15.20
CA SER A 145 -5.30 -13.27 -14.07
C SER A 145 -5.07 -11.83 -14.50
N VAL A 146 -6.12 -11.01 -14.44
CA VAL A 146 -6.08 -9.58 -14.79
C VAL A 146 -6.37 -8.73 -13.56
N THR A 147 -5.49 -7.79 -13.27
CA THR A 147 -5.61 -6.82 -12.16
C THR A 147 -5.60 -5.39 -12.68
N PHE A 148 -6.04 -4.44 -11.87
CA PHE A 148 -6.04 -3.02 -12.20
C PHE A 148 -5.16 -2.25 -11.23
N ALA A 149 -4.24 -1.44 -11.75
CA ALA A 149 -3.52 -0.44 -11.00
C ALA A 149 -4.06 0.94 -11.41
N PHE A 150 -4.78 1.59 -10.51
CA PHE A 150 -5.20 2.96 -10.74
C PHE A 150 -4.04 3.88 -10.36
N GLY A 151 -3.55 4.65 -11.35
CA GLY A 151 -2.53 5.67 -11.14
C GLY A 151 -3.03 6.75 -10.18
N ARG A 152 -2.10 7.25 -9.36
CA ARG A 152 -2.28 8.52 -8.66
C ARG A 152 -1.66 9.63 -9.47
#